data_6c6fab4ccf8bbbb72d2540293f5ae610
#
_entry.id   6c6fab4ccf8bbbb72d2540293f5ae610
#
_cell.length_a   1.000
_cell.length_b   1.000
_cell.length_c   1.000
_cell.angle_alpha   90.00
_cell.angle_beta   90.00
_cell.angle_gamma   90.00
#
_symmetry.space_group_name_H-M   'P 1'
#
loop_
_entity.id
_entity.type
_entity.pdbx_description
1 polymer ?
#
loop_
_entity_poly.entity_id
_entity_poly.type
_entity_poly.pdbx_seq_one_letter_code
_entity_poly.pdbx_strand_id
1 'polypeptide(L)'
;MEELTVGNIGFKIKPLQIIFILAILQLIISFLTVPMILTFDESMWNYIGRNWIRNGLTPYTGGVDNKSPLIFLVFGISDRLFGVNFWFPRLLGIVVQSAGIYALYKIAEKTINPRAGIIAISFYGLSLLWWSTGGKYVSYTETYAITCIIIAVYFCIVCQKNNYAFIGGLFAGFGLGFRFTAVFGMAPVFIFAFKRNKRAALTFLLGILTSVAVLIILGELSGIKMSEFLFYGFGDNFGTGSATTHSLAWKAQRFADGFFYSELILFYPAVAFYFILNRKLDFLKIWLLSEFIGIIILGMYDRCHYKDLLPVMSLMSAYVVYYLVENYHASLKQILLGLWIVFFPKTFEPLFAFKKFFILKSNQSITNTDKAAFDGDELKRLLGLWIRAETLSSEKVFVAGYGAQIQAYSERISPSIYFNVTQTVYAKKRLFSDLLSNKPSMMVIPLSETYSNSVDGDIRLFINELAYKNYRLDTCIYDYNIFRYKGTIKP
;
A
#
# COMPACT_ATOMS: atom_id res chain seq x y z
N MET A 1 -11.12 15.31 -30.06
CA MET A 1 -11.83 14.72 -28.92
C MET A 1 -13.27 14.47 -29.36
N GLU A 2 -13.58 13.22 -29.68
CA GLU A 2 -14.96 12.86 -30.03
C GLU A 2 -15.82 12.85 -28.77
N GLU A 3 -16.88 13.62 -28.82
CA GLU A 3 -17.90 13.68 -27.78
C GLU A 3 -18.84 12.49 -27.93
N LEU A 4 -18.88 11.63 -26.93
CA LEU A 4 -19.80 10.51 -26.88
C LEU A 4 -21.24 11.00 -26.60
N THR A 5 -22.08 10.98 -27.60
CA THR A 5 -23.54 11.15 -27.44
C THR A 5 -24.13 9.85 -26.88
N VAL A 6 -24.49 9.86 -25.61
CA VAL A 6 -25.24 8.76 -24.97
C VAL A 6 -26.72 8.98 -25.27
N GLY A 7 -27.24 8.29 -26.28
CA GLY A 7 -28.66 8.26 -26.67
C GLY A 7 -29.47 9.54 -26.40
N ASN A 8 -30.54 9.81 -27.04
CA ASN A 8 -31.44 10.97 -27.11
C ASN A 8 -31.57 11.98 -25.92
N ILE A 9 -30.76 11.87 -24.87
CA ILE A 9 -30.55 12.88 -23.84
C ILE A 9 -29.11 13.34 -24.02
N GLY A 10 -28.91 14.57 -24.50
CA GLY A 10 -27.62 15.14 -24.88
C GLY A 10 -26.58 15.32 -23.76
N PHE A 11 -26.42 14.33 -22.90
CA PHE A 11 -25.38 14.30 -21.87
C PHE A 11 -24.09 13.75 -22.46
N LYS A 12 -23.19 14.66 -22.80
CA LYS A 12 -21.83 14.35 -23.27
C LYS A 12 -20.91 14.17 -22.06
N ILE A 13 -20.77 12.94 -21.53
CA ILE A 13 -19.85 12.67 -20.41
C ILE A 13 -18.43 12.58 -20.96
N LYS A 14 -17.54 13.49 -20.52
CA LYS A 14 -16.13 13.46 -20.85
C LYS A 14 -15.37 12.53 -19.85
N PRO A 15 -14.34 11.77 -20.29
CA PRO A 15 -13.57 10.89 -19.40
C PRO A 15 -13.01 11.61 -18.17
N LEU A 16 -12.54 12.85 -18.33
CA LEU A 16 -12.03 13.67 -17.24
C LEU A 16 -13.08 13.98 -16.16
N GLN A 17 -14.36 14.09 -16.53
CA GLN A 17 -15.44 14.30 -15.56
C GLN A 17 -15.65 13.06 -14.68
N ILE A 18 -15.60 11.86 -15.29
CA ILE A 18 -15.69 10.60 -14.53
C ILE A 18 -14.49 10.48 -13.59
N ILE A 19 -13.28 10.72 -14.08
CA ILE A 19 -12.05 10.67 -13.28
C ILE A 19 -12.14 11.64 -12.10
N PHE A 20 -12.61 12.86 -12.35
CA PHE A 20 -12.80 13.86 -11.30
C PHE A 20 -13.83 13.43 -10.25
N ILE A 21 -14.98 12.87 -10.67
CA ILE A 21 -15.98 12.32 -9.76
C ILE A 21 -15.39 11.18 -8.92
N LEU A 22 -14.66 10.25 -9.56
CA LEU A 22 -14.00 9.15 -8.86
C LEU A 22 -12.95 9.65 -7.87
N ALA A 23 -12.18 10.66 -8.23
CA ALA A 23 -11.20 11.29 -7.34
C ALA A 23 -11.86 11.95 -6.13
N ILE A 24 -12.99 12.66 -6.32
CA ILE A 24 -13.77 13.24 -5.23
C ILE A 24 -14.34 12.13 -4.33
N LEU A 25 -14.92 11.07 -4.90
CA LEU A 25 -15.42 9.94 -4.12
C LEU A 25 -14.30 9.27 -3.33
N GLN A 26 -13.13 9.07 -3.95
CA GLN A 26 -11.95 8.53 -3.27
C GLN A 26 -11.49 9.44 -2.13
N LEU A 27 -11.50 10.76 -2.33
CA LEU A 27 -11.18 11.75 -1.31
C LEU A 27 -12.17 11.64 -0.14
N ILE A 28 -13.47 11.61 -0.43
CA ILE A 28 -14.52 11.45 0.59
C ILE A 28 -14.30 10.17 1.39
N ILE A 29 -14.09 9.03 0.73
CA ILE A 29 -13.86 7.75 1.40
C ILE A 29 -12.57 7.80 2.22
N SER A 30 -11.46 8.26 1.65
CA SER A 30 -10.16 8.28 2.34
C SER A 30 -10.13 9.19 3.57
N PHE A 31 -10.96 10.24 3.60
CA PHE A 31 -10.96 11.22 4.70
C PHE A 31 -12.13 11.04 5.67
N LEU A 32 -13.24 10.45 5.22
CA LEU A 32 -14.42 10.29 6.08
C LEU A 32 -14.55 8.88 6.67
N THR A 33 -14.04 7.84 6.00
CA THR A 33 -14.28 6.45 6.39
C THR A 33 -13.08 5.76 7.02
N VAL A 34 -11.88 6.27 6.76
CA VAL A 34 -10.64 5.79 7.38
C VAL A 34 -10.34 6.67 8.58
N PRO A 35 -9.88 6.12 9.71
CA PRO A 35 -9.46 6.95 10.83
C PRO A 35 -8.54 8.07 10.37
N MET A 36 -8.76 9.30 10.88
CA MET A 36 -7.94 10.47 10.54
C MET A 36 -6.57 10.41 11.21
N ILE A 37 -5.97 9.21 11.18
CA ILE A 37 -4.69 8.86 11.74
C ILE A 37 -3.90 8.04 10.73
N LEU A 38 -2.61 7.93 10.95
CA LEU A 38 -1.78 7.00 10.19
C LEU A 38 -2.19 5.56 10.52
N THR A 39 -2.39 4.74 9.50
CA THR A 39 -2.53 3.29 9.67
C THR A 39 -1.19 2.69 10.12
N PHE A 40 -1.18 1.41 10.44
CA PHE A 40 0.03 0.71 10.88
C PHE A 40 1.19 0.87 9.88
N ASP A 41 0.97 0.53 8.60
CA ASP A 41 2.01 0.63 7.58
C ASP A 41 2.40 2.09 7.27
N GLU A 42 1.41 3.00 7.17
CA GLU A 42 1.68 4.44 7.01
C GLU A 42 2.55 4.98 8.15
N SER A 43 2.35 4.49 9.37
CA SER A 43 3.15 4.88 10.54
C SER A 43 4.57 4.37 10.46
N MET A 44 4.79 3.14 9.98
CA MET A 44 6.13 2.61 9.73
C MET A 44 6.87 3.47 8.72
N TRP A 45 6.23 3.79 7.60
CA TRP A 45 6.84 4.59 6.55
C TRP A 45 7.06 6.06 6.98
N ASN A 46 6.15 6.61 7.79
CA ASN A 46 6.32 7.94 8.37
C ASN A 46 7.53 7.96 9.32
N TYR A 47 7.65 6.99 10.22
CA TYR A 47 8.76 6.89 11.15
C TYR A 47 10.12 6.78 10.43
N ILE A 48 10.25 5.84 9.46
CA ILE A 48 11.48 5.65 8.70
C ILE A 48 11.77 6.90 7.85
N GLY A 49 10.77 7.44 7.17
CA GLY A 49 10.90 8.62 6.32
C GLY A 49 11.29 9.88 7.10
N ARG A 50 10.69 10.09 8.30
CA ARG A 50 11.08 11.18 9.20
C ARG A 50 12.52 11.03 9.68
N ASN A 51 12.91 9.83 10.10
CA ASN A 51 14.29 9.58 10.53
C ASN A 51 15.27 9.89 9.40
N TRP A 52 14.95 9.53 8.18
CA TRP A 52 15.77 9.85 7.01
C TRP A 52 15.87 11.36 6.76
N ILE A 53 14.74 12.04 6.63
CA ILE A 53 14.71 13.43 6.13
C ILE A 53 15.02 14.46 7.23
N ARG A 54 14.67 14.16 8.51
CA ARG A 54 14.90 15.10 9.61
C ARG A 54 16.13 14.77 10.46
N ASN A 55 16.39 13.48 10.68
CA ASN A 55 17.39 13.03 11.64
C ASN A 55 18.67 12.52 10.97
N GLY A 56 18.72 12.45 9.62
CA GLY A 56 19.85 11.94 8.87
C GLY A 56 20.08 10.43 9.03
N LEU A 57 19.11 9.70 9.59
CA LEU A 57 19.17 8.25 9.76
C LEU A 57 18.44 7.58 8.58
N THR A 58 19.19 7.10 7.63
CA THR A 58 18.64 6.56 6.38
C THR A 58 17.79 5.31 6.59
N PRO A 59 16.89 4.98 5.65
CA PRO A 59 16.19 3.70 5.65
C PRO A 59 17.18 2.54 5.86
N TYR A 60 16.75 1.53 6.59
CA TYR A 60 17.49 0.32 7.00
C TYR A 60 18.59 0.57 8.05
N THR A 61 18.97 1.82 8.32
CA THR A 61 19.86 2.19 9.44
C THR A 61 19.13 2.95 10.56
N GLY A 62 18.08 3.71 10.24
CA GLY A 62 17.23 4.41 11.20
C GLY A 62 15.91 3.71 11.49
N GLY A 63 15.61 2.64 10.78
CA GLY A 63 14.42 1.81 10.91
C GLY A 63 14.32 0.84 9.74
N VAL A 64 13.80 -0.36 10.00
CA VAL A 64 13.69 -1.45 9.02
C VAL A 64 12.23 -1.70 8.64
N ASP A 65 11.99 -1.78 7.35
CA ASP A 65 10.82 -2.37 6.73
C ASP A 65 11.22 -2.96 5.36
N ASN A 66 10.53 -3.98 4.91
CA ASN A 66 10.79 -4.72 3.67
C ASN A 66 10.29 -4.01 2.40
N LYS A 67 10.12 -2.71 2.42
CA LYS A 67 9.67 -1.90 1.28
C LYS A 67 10.83 -1.19 0.60
N SER A 68 10.63 -0.86 -0.67
CA SER A 68 11.60 -0.05 -1.43
C SER A 68 11.60 1.42 -0.96
N PRO A 69 12.71 2.16 -1.12
CA PRO A 69 12.93 3.46 -0.46
C PRO A 69 11.96 4.58 -0.81
N LEU A 70 11.35 4.57 -2.01
CA LEU A 70 10.52 5.69 -2.47
C LEU A 70 9.29 5.94 -1.59
N ILE A 71 8.74 4.88 -0.95
CA ILE A 71 7.61 5.09 -0.04
C ILE A 71 8.02 5.87 1.21
N PHE A 72 9.21 5.58 1.77
CA PHE A 72 9.75 6.31 2.91
C PHE A 72 10.02 7.77 2.55
N LEU A 73 10.48 8.03 1.31
CA LEU A 73 10.69 9.39 0.82
C LEU A 73 9.37 10.19 0.78
N VAL A 74 8.29 9.58 0.27
CA VAL A 74 6.96 10.21 0.25
C VAL A 74 6.51 10.62 1.65
N PHE A 75 6.60 9.70 2.61
CA PHE A 75 6.19 9.96 3.98
C PHE A 75 7.16 10.89 4.72
N GLY A 76 8.46 10.82 4.44
CA GLY A 76 9.47 11.70 5.00
C GLY A 76 9.32 13.15 4.55
N ILE A 77 9.05 13.38 3.26
CA ILE A 77 8.74 14.71 2.72
C ILE A 77 7.44 15.24 3.34
N SER A 78 6.41 14.39 3.42
CA SER A 78 5.15 14.74 4.07
C SER A 78 5.37 15.20 5.51
N ASP A 79 6.12 14.43 6.29
CA ASP A 79 6.43 14.74 7.68
C ASP A 79 7.28 16.02 7.80
N ARG A 80 8.24 16.22 6.89
CA ARG A 80 9.09 17.42 6.90
C ARG A 80 8.29 18.70 6.67
N LEU A 81 7.28 18.65 5.80
CA LEU A 81 6.47 19.81 5.42
C LEU A 81 5.33 20.09 6.40
N PHE A 82 4.69 19.03 6.91
CA PHE A 82 3.41 19.15 7.62
C PHE A 82 3.38 18.46 8.98
N GLY A 83 4.52 17.91 9.45
CA GLY A 83 4.54 17.07 10.66
C GLY A 83 3.91 15.69 10.42
N VAL A 84 3.69 14.96 11.50
CA VAL A 84 3.03 13.65 11.45
C VAL A 84 1.60 13.81 10.97
N ASN A 85 1.34 13.40 9.75
CA ASN A 85 0.02 13.54 9.13
C ASN A 85 -0.29 12.38 8.17
N PHE A 86 -1.57 12.09 8.00
CA PHE A 86 -2.09 11.07 7.09
C PHE A 86 -2.58 11.66 5.76
N TRP A 87 -2.94 12.94 5.75
CA TRP A 87 -3.70 13.54 4.65
C TRP A 87 -2.87 13.76 3.39
N PHE A 88 -1.62 14.19 3.51
CA PHE A 88 -0.79 14.49 2.35
C PHE A 88 -0.42 13.24 1.53
N PRO A 89 0.08 12.12 2.14
CA PRO A 89 0.34 10.89 1.40
C PRO A 89 -0.92 10.33 0.72
N ARG A 90 -2.09 10.42 1.37
CA ARG A 90 -3.36 9.96 0.78
C ARG A 90 -3.79 10.84 -0.38
N LEU A 91 -3.69 12.17 -0.26
CA LEU A 91 -3.97 13.10 -1.35
C LEU A 91 -3.05 12.85 -2.56
N LEU A 92 -1.75 12.70 -2.31
CA LEU A 92 -0.79 12.35 -3.35
C LEU A 92 -1.14 11.02 -4.03
N GLY A 93 -1.52 10.02 -3.24
CA GLY A 93 -1.98 8.72 -3.77
C GLY A 93 -3.19 8.86 -4.68
N ILE A 94 -4.19 9.69 -4.32
CA ILE A 94 -5.37 9.97 -5.16
C ILE A 94 -4.97 10.62 -6.49
N VAL A 95 -4.06 11.60 -6.45
CA VAL A 95 -3.57 12.27 -7.67
C VAL A 95 -2.85 11.28 -8.58
N VAL A 96 -1.92 10.48 -8.02
CA VAL A 96 -1.19 9.47 -8.77
C VAL A 96 -2.14 8.43 -9.36
N GLN A 97 -3.09 7.93 -8.57
CA GLN A 97 -4.08 6.95 -9.01
C GLN A 97 -4.97 7.50 -10.13
N SER A 98 -5.35 8.79 -10.07
CA SER A 98 -6.13 9.45 -11.12
C SER A 98 -5.37 9.50 -12.45
N ALA A 99 -4.05 9.69 -12.42
CA ALA A 99 -3.20 9.58 -13.62
C ALA A 99 -3.21 8.15 -14.18
N GLY A 100 -3.18 7.14 -13.32
CA GLY A 100 -3.31 5.73 -13.71
C GLY A 100 -4.68 5.43 -14.35
N ILE A 101 -5.77 5.94 -13.78
CA ILE A 101 -7.12 5.81 -14.35
C ILE A 101 -7.18 6.44 -15.75
N TYR A 102 -6.59 7.64 -15.93
CA TYR A 102 -6.54 8.28 -17.25
C TYR A 102 -5.72 7.49 -18.27
N ALA A 103 -4.58 6.96 -17.86
CA ALA A 103 -3.76 6.11 -18.72
C ALA A 103 -4.52 4.82 -19.10
N LEU A 104 -5.26 4.21 -18.17
CA LEU A 104 -6.09 3.03 -18.42
C LEU A 104 -7.21 3.33 -19.41
N TYR A 105 -7.86 4.52 -19.31
CA TYR A 105 -8.80 4.99 -20.30
C TYR A 105 -8.17 4.99 -21.70
N LYS A 106 -6.99 5.58 -21.84
CA LYS A 106 -6.28 5.67 -23.13
C LYS A 106 -5.87 4.31 -23.68
N ILE A 107 -5.51 3.37 -22.82
CA ILE A 107 -5.23 1.98 -23.22
C ILE A 107 -6.48 1.35 -23.81
N ALA A 108 -7.61 1.38 -23.09
CA ALA A 108 -8.85 0.79 -23.56
C ALA A 108 -9.42 1.48 -24.81
N GLU A 109 -9.35 2.83 -24.87
CA GLU A 109 -9.74 3.62 -26.04
C GLU A 109 -9.00 3.15 -27.31
N LYS A 110 -7.69 2.92 -27.19
CA LYS A 110 -6.84 2.55 -28.34
C LYS A 110 -6.94 1.06 -28.70
N THR A 111 -7.06 0.19 -27.70
CA THR A 111 -7.01 -1.27 -27.91
C THR A 111 -8.37 -1.91 -28.16
N ILE A 112 -9.44 -1.26 -27.72
CA ILE A 112 -10.81 -1.75 -27.85
C ILE A 112 -11.67 -0.70 -28.57
N ASN A 113 -12.12 0.34 -27.83
CA ASN A 113 -12.98 1.40 -28.34
C ASN A 113 -13.09 2.54 -27.31
N PRO A 114 -13.40 3.82 -27.70
CA PRO A 114 -13.65 4.89 -26.75
C PRO A 114 -14.73 4.61 -25.68
N ARG A 115 -15.82 3.89 -26.06
CA ARG A 115 -16.86 3.48 -25.11
C ARG A 115 -16.32 2.48 -24.08
N ALA A 116 -15.50 1.52 -24.54
CA ALA A 116 -14.83 0.58 -23.64
C ALA A 116 -13.88 1.30 -22.67
N GLY A 117 -13.27 2.41 -23.08
CA GLY A 117 -12.48 3.25 -22.21
C GLY A 117 -13.27 3.77 -21.00
N ILE A 118 -14.48 4.28 -21.23
CA ILE A 118 -15.39 4.72 -20.16
C ILE A 118 -15.77 3.57 -19.23
N ILE A 119 -16.07 2.40 -19.80
CA ILE A 119 -16.42 1.20 -19.03
C ILE A 119 -15.22 0.77 -18.17
N ALA A 120 -14.01 0.72 -18.74
CA ALA A 120 -12.80 0.31 -18.03
C ALA A 120 -12.50 1.19 -16.81
N ILE A 121 -12.57 2.53 -16.98
CA ILE A 121 -12.32 3.44 -15.85
C ILE A 121 -13.45 3.42 -14.82
N SER A 122 -14.68 3.10 -15.21
CA SER A 122 -15.78 2.89 -14.27
C SER A 122 -15.52 1.64 -13.42
N PHE A 123 -15.16 0.51 -14.02
CA PHE A 123 -14.78 -0.71 -13.29
C PHE A 123 -13.60 -0.45 -12.36
N TYR A 124 -12.51 0.07 -12.89
CA TYR A 124 -11.29 0.28 -12.14
C TYR A 124 -11.50 1.32 -11.03
N GLY A 125 -12.04 2.49 -11.36
CA GLY A 125 -12.24 3.55 -10.39
C GLY A 125 -13.21 3.20 -9.28
N LEU A 126 -14.34 2.54 -9.60
CA LEU A 126 -15.28 2.06 -8.58
C LEU A 126 -14.65 0.98 -7.70
N SER A 127 -13.90 0.03 -8.28
CA SER A 127 -13.23 -1.00 -7.49
C SER A 127 -12.20 -0.43 -6.51
N LEU A 128 -11.59 0.70 -6.82
CA LEU A 128 -10.68 1.39 -5.91
C LEU A 128 -11.40 2.07 -4.74
N LEU A 129 -12.70 2.34 -4.85
CA LEU A 129 -13.48 2.92 -3.76
C LEU A 129 -13.81 1.90 -2.66
N TRP A 130 -14.15 0.68 -3.04
CA TRP A 130 -14.67 -0.33 -2.10
C TRP A 130 -13.68 -1.46 -1.77
N TRP A 131 -12.52 -1.49 -2.42
CA TRP A 131 -11.56 -2.53 -2.11
C TRP A 131 -11.25 -2.59 -0.62
N SER A 132 -12.01 -3.40 0.07
CA SER A 132 -12.22 -3.72 1.48
C SER A 132 -11.82 -2.67 2.52
N THR A 133 -11.26 -1.61 2.14
CA THR A 133 -10.83 -0.44 2.90
C THR A 133 -10.15 0.52 1.93
N GLY A 134 -10.78 0.77 0.79
CA GLY A 134 -10.18 1.46 -0.35
C GLY A 134 -9.46 2.75 0.02
N GLY A 135 -10.08 3.57 0.88
CA GLY A 135 -9.44 4.77 1.39
C GLY A 135 -8.17 4.49 2.22
N LYS A 136 -8.10 3.38 2.94
CA LYS A 136 -6.96 3.00 3.78
C LYS A 136 -5.70 2.70 2.95
N TYR A 137 -5.86 2.16 1.75
CA TYR A 137 -4.74 1.71 0.92
C TYR A 137 -4.36 2.67 -0.21
N VAL A 138 -4.91 3.90 -0.22
CA VAL A 138 -4.65 4.86 -1.30
C VAL A 138 -3.21 5.38 -1.30
N SER A 139 -2.58 5.48 -0.12
CA SER A 139 -1.18 5.90 0.07
C SER A 139 -0.17 4.75 0.04
N TYR A 140 -0.63 3.52 -0.21
CA TYR A 140 0.21 2.33 -0.14
C TYR A 140 1.08 2.15 -1.40
N THR A 141 2.14 1.38 -1.24
CA THR A 141 3.12 1.09 -2.30
C THR A 141 2.47 0.57 -3.59
N GLU A 142 1.39 -0.20 -3.45
CA GLU A 142 0.60 -0.75 -4.55
C GLU A 142 0.05 0.36 -5.45
N THR A 143 -0.48 1.43 -4.89
CA THR A 143 -1.05 2.55 -5.66
C THR A 143 -0.01 3.16 -6.61
N TYR A 144 1.18 3.42 -6.11
CA TYR A 144 2.27 4.01 -6.90
C TYR A 144 2.82 3.02 -7.92
N ALA A 145 3.09 1.78 -7.51
CA ALA A 145 3.65 0.75 -8.38
C ALA A 145 2.69 0.39 -9.53
N ILE A 146 1.42 0.13 -9.23
CA ILE A 146 0.39 -0.18 -10.23
C ILE A 146 0.24 0.97 -11.22
N THR A 147 0.20 2.21 -10.73
CA THR A 147 0.10 3.38 -11.61
C THR A 147 1.29 3.47 -12.56
N CYS A 148 2.51 3.24 -12.06
CA CYS A 148 3.70 3.19 -12.90
C CYS A 148 3.59 2.11 -13.99
N ILE A 149 3.10 0.92 -13.65
CA ILE A 149 2.89 -0.15 -14.63
C ILE A 149 1.81 0.23 -15.66
N ILE A 150 0.67 0.78 -15.25
CA ILE A 150 -0.38 1.23 -16.18
C ILE A 150 0.19 2.27 -17.16
N ILE A 151 0.98 3.23 -16.67
CA ILE A 151 1.64 4.25 -17.51
C ILE A 151 2.66 3.61 -18.46
N ALA A 152 3.42 2.61 -17.99
CA ALA A 152 4.35 1.85 -18.84
C ALA A 152 3.61 1.13 -19.98
N VAL A 153 2.48 0.47 -19.67
CA VAL A 153 1.58 -0.16 -20.65
C VAL A 153 1.07 0.88 -21.67
N TYR A 154 0.65 2.05 -21.19
CA TYR A 154 0.18 3.14 -22.05
C TYR A 154 1.25 3.55 -23.08
N PHE A 155 2.47 3.84 -22.63
CA PHE A 155 3.55 4.24 -23.55
C PHE A 155 3.95 3.15 -24.52
N CYS A 156 3.95 1.89 -24.11
CA CYS A 156 4.34 0.78 -24.97
C CYS A 156 3.25 0.38 -25.96
N ILE A 157 1.97 0.45 -25.58
CA ILE A 157 0.85 -0.02 -26.40
C ILE A 157 0.24 1.10 -27.23
N VAL A 158 -0.03 2.27 -26.60
CA VAL A 158 -0.74 3.36 -27.29
C VAL A 158 0.19 4.17 -28.18
N CYS A 159 1.37 4.56 -27.66
CA CYS A 159 2.26 5.46 -28.37
C CYS A 159 3.09 4.79 -29.45
N GLN A 160 3.35 3.50 -29.34
CA GLN A 160 4.00 2.58 -30.30
C GLN A 160 5.36 2.99 -30.91
N LYS A 161 5.95 4.16 -30.59
CA LYS A 161 7.30 4.56 -31.02
C LYS A 161 8.34 4.01 -30.05
N ASN A 162 9.54 3.71 -30.54
CA ASN A 162 10.62 3.17 -29.68
C ASN A 162 11.01 4.12 -28.54
N ASN A 163 11.04 5.43 -28.77
CA ASN A 163 11.33 6.41 -27.72
C ASN A 163 10.30 6.35 -26.57
N TYR A 164 9.04 6.07 -26.87
CA TYR A 164 8.02 5.90 -25.85
C TYR A 164 8.18 4.58 -25.08
N ALA A 165 8.75 3.53 -25.71
CA ALA A 165 9.11 2.32 -24.98
C ALA A 165 10.18 2.62 -23.89
N PHE A 166 11.14 3.52 -24.16
CA PHE A 166 12.07 3.99 -23.14
C PHE A 166 11.36 4.67 -21.95
N ILE A 167 10.43 5.60 -22.25
CA ILE A 167 9.64 6.27 -21.21
C ILE A 167 8.81 5.24 -20.42
N GLY A 168 8.17 4.28 -21.11
CA GLY A 168 7.50 3.17 -20.46
C GLY A 168 8.41 2.39 -19.53
N GLY A 169 9.64 2.11 -19.97
CA GLY A 169 10.66 1.47 -19.15
C GLY A 169 11.07 2.29 -17.91
N LEU A 170 11.20 3.62 -18.06
CA LEU A 170 11.45 4.50 -16.91
C LEU A 170 10.37 4.38 -15.85
N PHE A 171 9.10 4.48 -16.24
CA PHE A 171 7.99 4.32 -15.29
C PHE A 171 7.97 2.94 -14.66
N ALA A 172 8.18 1.87 -15.44
CA ALA A 172 8.26 0.52 -14.93
C ALA A 172 9.36 0.39 -13.85
N GLY A 173 10.57 0.89 -14.13
CA GLY A 173 11.67 0.90 -13.17
C GLY A 173 11.38 1.76 -11.92
N PHE A 174 10.70 2.89 -12.04
CA PHE A 174 10.22 3.65 -10.88
C PHE A 174 9.22 2.85 -10.04
N GLY A 175 8.39 2.00 -10.65
CA GLY A 175 7.52 1.08 -9.93
C GLY A 175 8.28 0.16 -8.97
N LEU A 176 9.48 -0.32 -9.34
CA LEU A 176 10.36 -1.10 -8.43
C LEU A 176 10.82 -0.27 -7.23
N GLY A 177 11.00 1.04 -7.40
CA GLY A 177 11.35 1.94 -6.30
C GLY A 177 10.27 2.05 -5.21
N PHE A 178 9.03 1.65 -5.51
CA PHE A 178 7.95 1.53 -4.54
C PHE A 178 7.75 0.08 -4.09
N ARG A 179 7.84 -0.89 -5.02
CA ARG A 179 7.53 -2.28 -4.72
C ARG A 179 8.19 -3.25 -5.69
N PHE A 180 8.90 -4.25 -5.16
CA PHE A 180 9.63 -5.23 -5.99
C PHE A 180 8.70 -6.08 -6.88
N THR A 181 7.48 -6.36 -6.43
CA THR A 181 6.52 -7.16 -7.21
C THR A 181 6.06 -6.47 -8.49
N ALA A 182 6.34 -5.17 -8.69
CA ALA A 182 6.13 -4.49 -9.96
C ALA A 182 6.83 -5.19 -11.14
N VAL A 183 7.84 -6.02 -10.89
CA VAL A 183 8.48 -6.85 -11.92
C VAL A 183 7.49 -7.74 -12.67
N PHE A 184 6.43 -8.22 -11.99
CA PHE A 184 5.42 -9.06 -12.62
C PHE A 184 4.55 -8.24 -13.60
N GLY A 185 4.26 -6.98 -13.31
CA GLY A 185 3.62 -6.06 -14.26
C GLY A 185 4.51 -5.67 -15.44
N MET A 186 5.83 -5.70 -15.28
CA MET A 186 6.79 -5.40 -16.36
C MET A 186 6.88 -6.52 -17.39
N ALA A 187 6.78 -7.78 -16.97
CA ALA A 187 6.97 -8.94 -17.84
C ALA A 187 6.02 -8.92 -19.06
N PRO A 188 4.70 -8.71 -18.92
CA PRO A 188 3.78 -8.62 -20.06
C PRO A 188 4.13 -7.45 -20.99
N VAL A 189 4.55 -6.30 -20.44
CA VAL A 189 4.94 -5.12 -21.24
C VAL A 189 6.18 -5.43 -22.07
N PHE A 190 7.19 -6.08 -21.46
CA PHE A 190 8.39 -6.51 -22.17
C PHE A 190 8.07 -7.52 -23.29
N ILE A 191 7.24 -8.55 -23.00
CA ILE A 191 6.81 -9.55 -23.98
C ILE A 191 6.09 -8.88 -25.15
N PHE A 192 5.21 -7.92 -24.87
CA PHE A 192 4.51 -7.17 -25.90
C PHE A 192 5.48 -6.33 -26.76
N ALA A 193 6.38 -5.61 -26.13
CA ALA A 193 7.39 -4.81 -26.82
C ALA A 193 8.29 -5.71 -27.71
N PHE A 194 8.67 -6.89 -27.19
CA PHE A 194 9.46 -7.88 -27.93
C PHE A 194 8.72 -8.45 -29.16
N LYS A 195 7.43 -8.80 -29.00
CA LYS A 195 6.59 -9.25 -30.11
C LYS A 195 6.44 -8.17 -31.18
N ARG A 196 6.45 -6.90 -30.82
CA ARG A 196 6.38 -5.79 -31.76
C ARG A 196 7.68 -5.65 -32.56
N ASN A 197 8.81 -5.52 -31.90
CA ASN A 197 10.15 -5.61 -32.48
C ASN A 197 11.22 -5.63 -31.35
N LYS A 198 12.35 -6.26 -31.62
CA LYS A 198 13.48 -6.37 -30.66
C LYS A 198 14.01 -5.02 -30.17
N ARG A 199 14.01 -3.99 -31.04
CA ARG A 199 14.48 -2.64 -30.68
C ARG A 199 13.58 -2.01 -29.63
N ALA A 200 12.26 -2.19 -29.72
CA ALA A 200 11.33 -1.69 -28.71
C ALA A 200 11.56 -2.37 -27.34
N ALA A 201 11.77 -3.69 -27.32
CA ALA A 201 12.07 -4.43 -26.11
C ALA A 201 13.39 -3.97 -25.46
N LEU A 202 14.45 -3.82 -26.25
CA LEU A 202 15.74 -3.31 -25.77
C LEU A 202 15.64 -1.89 -25.25
N THR A 203 14.87 -1.03 -25.92
CA THR A 203 14.66 0.35 -25.50
C THR A 203 13.84 0.41 -24.19
N PHE A 204 12.84 -0.46 -24.03
CA PHE A 204 12.10 -0.60 -22.78
C PHE A 204 12.99 -1.07 -21.63
N LEU A 205 13.80 -2.10 -21.87
CA LEU A 205 14.76 -2.60 -20.88
C LEU A 205 15.80 -1.52 -20.48
N LEU A 206 16.31 -0.76 -21.46
CA LEU A 206 17.20 0.36 -21.21
C LEU A 206 16.55 1.42 -20.31
N GLY A 207 15.26 1.71 -20.53
CA GLY A 207 14.50 2.60 -19.65
C GLY A 207 14.42 2.09 -18.21
N ILE A 208 14.14 0.80 -18.01
CA ILE A 208 14.14 0.16 -16.68
C ILE A 208 15.50 0.30 -16.02
N LEU A 209 16.59 -0.10 -16.74
CA LEU A 209 17.95 -0.04 -16.21
C LEU A 209 18.36 1.39 -15.85
N THR A 210 18.00 2.36 -16.70
CA THR A 210 18.25 3.79 -16.42
C THR A 210 17.55 4.24 -15.15
N SER A 211 16.26 3.91 -15.00
CA SER A 211 15.50 4.28 -13.81
C SER A 211 16.08 3.62 -12.55
N VAL A 212 16.39 2.33 -12.60
CA VAL A 212 17.00 1.62 -11.48
C VAL A 212 18.37 2.21 -11.13
N ALA A 213 19.21 2.51 -12.13
CA ALA A 213 20.52 3.15 -11.91
C ALA A 213 20.35 4.54 -11.24
N VAL A 214 19.40 5.35 -11.71
CA VAL A 214 19.11 6.65 -11.09
C VAL A 214 18.66 6.48 -9.64
N LEU A 215 17.78 5.51 -9.35
CA LEU A 215 17.33 5.25 -7.97
C LEU A 215 18.47 4.79 -7.07
N ILE A 216 19.38 3.95 -7.57
CA ILE A 216 20.58 3.50 -6.84
C ILE A 216 21.47 4.69 -6.55
N ILE A 217 21.82 5.49 -7.58
CA ILE A 217 22.71 6.65 -7.43
C ILE A 217 22.11 7.66 -6.44
N LEU A 218 20.84 8.01 -6.58
CA LEU A 218 20.16 8.94 -5.67
C LEU A 218 20.07 8.36 -4.25
N GLY A 219 19.87 7.05 -4.12
CA GLY A 219 19.90 6.35 -2.84
C GLY A 219 21.24 6.47 -2.14
N GLU A 220 22.33 6.12 -2.84
CA GLU A 220 23.70 6.24 -2.31
C GLU A 220 24.07 7.69 -1.97
N LEU A 221 23.75 8.64 -2.84
CA LEU A 221 23.99 10.08 -2.59
C LEU A 221 23.22 10.60 -1.38
N SER A 222 22.07 10.01 -1.08
CA SER A 222 21.27 10.33 0.12
C SER A 222 21.65 9.51 1.35
N GLY A 223 22.69 8.68 1.25
CA GLY A 223 23.28 7.92 2.35
C GLY A 223 22.71 6.51 2.56
N ILE A 224 21.80 6.03 1.69
CA ILE A 224 21.32 4.64 1.75
C ILE A 224 22.45 3.72 1.26
N LYS A 225 22.94 2.87 2.14
CA LYS A 225 23.95 1.87 1.76
C LYS A 225 23.29 0.73 1.01
N MET A 226 23.76 0.41 -0.18
CA MET A 226 23.21 -0.66 -1.01
C MET A 226 23.24 -2.02 -0.30
N SER A 227 24.28 -2.31 0.50
CA SER A 227 24.38 -3.53 1.29
C SER A 227 23.24 -3.67 2.31
N GLU A 228 22.90 -2.58 3.00
CA GLU A 228 21.78 -2.55 3.96
C GLU A 228 20.43 -2.72 3.26
N PHE A 229 20.25 -2.06 2.12
CA PHE A 229 19.06 -2.20 1.29
C PHE A 229 18.89 -3.65 0.79
N LEU A 230 19.95 -4.25 0.25
CA LEU A 230 19.91 -5.63 -0.24
C LEU A 230 19.65 -6.62 0.90
N PHE A 231 20.20 -6.37 2.08
CA PHE A 231 20.01 -7.26 3.24
C PHE A 231 18.64 -7.10 3.87
N TYR A 232 18.27 -5.88 4.30
CA TYR A 232 17.04 -5.63 5.04
C TYR A 232 15.82 -5.35 4.16
N GLY A 233 15.98 -4.65 3.05
CA GLY A 233 14.87 -4.28 2.16
C GLY A 233 14.48 -5.41 1.22
N PHE A 234 15.44 -6.24 0.80
CA PHE A 234 15.22 -7.30 -0.17
C PHE A 234 15.41 -8.70 0.42
N GLY A 235 16.57 -9.00 0.99
CA GLY A 235 16.91 -10.34 1.50
C GLY A 235 16.02 -10.81 2.62
N ASP A 236 15.67 -9.91 3.54
CA ASP A 236 14.80 -10.20 4.66
C ASP A 236 13.38 -10.65 4.23
N ASN A 237 12.91 -10.24 3.06
CA ASN A 237 11.66 -10.74 2.47
C ASN A 237 11.67 -12.26 2.22
N PHE A 238 12.82 -12.82 1.90
CA PHE A 238 12.95 -14.26 1.65
C PHE A 238 13.16 -15.08 2.93
N GLY A 239 13.76 -14.46 3.96
CA GLY A 239 14.04 -15.12 5.24
C GLY A 239 12.91 -15.03 6.26
N THR A 240 12.07 -14.04 6.16
CA THR A 240 11.10 -13.66 7.20
C THR A 240 9.68 -13.49 6.70
N GLY A 241 9.49 -13.54 5.40
CA GLY A 241 8.15 -13.46 4.84
C GLY A 241 7.25 -14.49 5.52
N SER A 242 6.02 -14.10 5.83
CA SER A 242 4.96 -14.99 6.31
C SER A 242 4.82 -16.25 5.44
N ALA A 243 5.45 -16.24 4.25
CA ALA A 243 5.60 -17.39 3.39
C ALA A 243 6.30 -18.58 4.06
N THR A 244 7.22 -18.33 5.00
CA THR A 244 7.98 -19.41 5.69
C THR A 244 7.44 -19.76 7.06
N THR A 245 6.74 -18.83 7.74
CA THR A 245 6.30 -18.96 9.13
C THR A 245 4.88 -19.50 9.29
N HIS A 246 4.03 -19.37 8.27
CA HIS A 246 2.63 -19.78 8.35
C HIS A 246 2.39 -21.18 7.72
N SER A 247 1.48 -21.94 8.33
CA SER A 247 1.08 -23.26 7.81
C SER A 247 0.45 -23.16 6.41
N LEU A 248 0.55 -24.25 5.64
CA LEU A 248 -0.10 -24.30 4.31
C LEU A 248 -1.62 -24.08 4.40
N ALA A 249 -2.26 -24.56 5.47
CA ALA A 249 -3.69 -24.34 5.72
C ALA A 249 -4.01 -22.85 5.90
N TRP A 250 -3.20 -22.12 6.68
CA TRP A 250 -3.34 -20.67 6.83
C TRP A 250 -3.20 -19.95 5.49
N LYS A 251 -2.19 -20.31 4.69
CA LYS A 251 -1.98 -19.71 3.35
C LYS A 251 -3.15 -19.99 2.42
N ALA A 252 -3.66 -21.24 2.41
CA ALA A 252 -4.81 -21.60 1.60
C ALA A 252 -6.07 -20.85 2.01
N GLN A 253 -6.31 -20.70 3.32
CA GLN A 253 -7.43 -19.91 3.82
C GLN A 253 -7.30 -18.43 3.43
N ARG A 254 -6.13 -17.80 3.63
CA ARG A 254 -5.89 -16.40 3.25
C ARG A 254 -6.03 -16.17 1.75
N PHE A 255 -5.53 -17.11 0.94
CA PHE A 255 -5.73 -17.09 -0.50
C PHE A 255 -7.21 -17.15 -0.85
N ALA A 256 -7.95 -18.09 -0.26
CA ALA A 256 -9.39 -18.22 -0.48
C ALA A 256 -10.15 -16.96 -0.06
N ASP A 257 -9.81 -16.38 1.11
CA ASP A 257 -10.42 -15.14 1.61
C ASP A 257 -10.16 -13.96 0.66
N GLY A 258 -8.94 -13.81 0.18
CA GLY A 258 -8.57 -12.73 -0.74
C GLY A 258 -9.10 -12.91 -2.16
N PHE A 259 -9.17 -14.14 -2.64
CA PHE A 259 -9.52 -14.44 -4.02
C PHE A 259 -11.01 -14.75 -4.19
N PHE A 260 -11.61 -15.62 -3.38
CA PHE A 260 -12.99 -16.07 -3.55
C PHE A 260 -14.01 -15.28 -2.72
N TYR A 261 -13.62 -14.77 -1.56
CA TYR A 261 -14.54 -14.09 -0.63
C TYR A 261 -14.35 -12.58 -0.60
N SER A 262 -13.60 -12.03 -1.56
CA SER A 262 -13.47 -10.59 -1.76
C SER A 262 -14.37 -10.08 -2.89
N GLU A 263 -14.42 -8.77 -3.03
CA GLU A 263 -15.15 -8.09 -4.10
C GLU A 263 -14.62 -8.43 -5.51
N LEU A 264 -13.44 -9.04 -5.65
CA LEU A 264 -12.91 -9.54 -6.94
C LEU A 264 -13.87 -10.47 -7.65
N ILE A 265 -14.72 -11.19 -6.90
CA ILE A 265 -15.74 -12.10 -7.45
C ILE A 265 -16.64 -11.38 -8.47
N LEU A 266 -16.84 -10.08 -8.34
CA LEU A 266 -17.66 -9.29 -9.27
C LEU A 266 -17.05 -9.20 -10.68
N PHE A 267 -15.73 -9.40 -10.80
CA PHE A 267 -15.05 -9.43 -12.10
C PHE A 267 -15.03 -10.81 -12.75
N TYR A 268 -15.17 -11.90 -11.98
CA TYR A 268 -14.96 -13.26 -12.48
C TYR A 268 -15.87 -13.66 -13.64
N PRO A 269 -17.17 -13.35 -13.64
CA PRO A 269 -18.01 -13.68 -14.79
C PRO A 269 -17.51 -13.03 -16.08
N ALA A 270 -17.15 -11.75 -16.03
CA ALA A 270 -16.64 -11.03 -17.19
C ALA A 270 -15.26 -11.55 -17.63
N VAL A 271 -14.36 -11.82 -16.69
CA VAL A 271 -13.04 -12.39 -16.99
C VAL A 271 -13.19 -13.80 -17.62
N ALA A 272 -14.03 -14.65 -17.05
CA ALA A 272 -14.31 -15.98 -17.62
C ALA A 272 -14.87 -15.88 -19.04
N PHE A 273 -15.82 -14.96 -19.26
CA PHE A 273 -16.40 -14.74 -20.59
C PHE A 273 -15.37 -14.18 -21.58
N TYR A 274 -14.46 -13.34 -21.13
CA TYR A 274 -13.33 -12.88 -21.95
C TYR A 274 -12.47 -14.04 -22.44
N PHE A 275 -12.18 -15.04 -21.59
CA PHE A 275 -11.43 -16.24 -21.98
C PHE A 275 -12.18 -17.09 -23.01
N ILE A 276 -13.52 -17.15 -22.94
CA ILE A 276 -14.36 -17.87 -23.91
C ILE A 276 -14.34 -17.15 -25.25
N LEU A 277 -14.51 -15.83 -25.29
CA LEU A 277 -14.52 -15.02 -26.51
C LEU A 277 -13.16 -15.01 -27.22
N ASN A 278 -12.09 -14.89 -26.45
CA ASN A 278 -10.71 -14.83 -26.95
C ASN A 278 -9.97 -16.11 -26.60
N ARG A 279 -9.94 -17.08 -27.51
CA ARG A 279 -9.24 -18.36 -27.29
C ARG A 279 -7.72 -18.24 -27.37
N LYS A 280 -7.19 -17.24 -28.08
CA LYS A 280 -5.75 -17.01 -28.22
C LYS A 280 -5.17 -16.37 -26.95
N LEU A 281 -3.89 -16.68 -26.68
CA LEU A 281 -3.13 -16.03 -25.62
C LEU A 281 -2.75 -14.61 -26.08
N ASP A 282 -3.42 -13.61 -25.51
CA ASP A 282 -3.21 -12.20 -25.80
C ASP A 282 -2.50 -11.48 -24.65
N PHE A 283 -2.26 -10.17 -24.82
CA PHE A 283 -1.59 -9.34 -23.85
C PHE A 283 -2.29 -9.31 -22.48
N LEU A 284 -3.63 -9.20 -22.44
CA LEU A 284 -4.38 -9.10 -21.19
C LEU A 284 -4.29 -10.39 -20.37
N LYS A 285 -4.33 -11.56 -21.04
CA LYS A 285 -4.16 -12.84 -20.34
C LYS A 285 -2.75 -13.01 -19.79
N ILE A 286 -1.73 -12.61 -20.57
CA ILE A 286 -0.34 -12.65 -20.09
C ILE A 286 -0.19 -11.71 -18.89
N TRP A 287 -0.79 -10.53 -18.92
CA TRP A 287 -0.75 -9.58 -17.80
C TRP A 287 -1.44 -10.14 -16.57
N LEU A 288 -2.66 -10.67 -16.71
CA LEU A 288 -3.38 -11.30 -15.61
C LEU A 288 -2.60 -12.45 -14.96
N LEU A 289 -2.05 -13.33 -15.78
CA LEU A 289 -1.25 -14.47 -15.31
C LEU A 289 0.03 -14.03 -14.59
N SER A 290 0.73 -13.03 -15.14
CA SER A 290 1.95 -12.52 -14.53
C SER A 290 1.71 -11.91 -13.16
N GLU A 291 0.70 -11.05 -13.00
CA GLU A 291 0.35 -10.47 -11.71
C GLU A 291 -0.13 -11.54 -10.72
N PHE A 292 -0.90 -12.52 -11.18
CA PHE A 292 -1.34 -13.64 -10.36
C PHE A 292 -0.16 -14.48 -9.84
N ILE A 293 0.84 -14.75 -10.69
CA ILE A 293 2.08 -15.41 -10.29
C ILE A 293 2.80 -14.56 -9.22
N GLY A 294 2.83 -13.25 -9.39
CA GLY A 294 3.41 -12.32 -8.40
C GLY A 294 2.76 -12.44 -7.01
N ILE A 295 1.44 -12.53 -6.96
CA ILE A 295 0.68 -12.71 -5.71
C ILE A 295 1.02 -14.08 -5.06
N ILE A 296 1.10 -15.15 -5.88
CA ILE A 296 1.44 -16.49 -5.37
C ILE A 296 2.85 -16.51 -4.79
N ILE A 297 3.83 -15.94 -5.50
CA ILE A 297 5.23 -15.89 -5.05
C ILE A 297 5.36 -15.07 -3.77
N LEU A 298 4.63 -13.96 -3.65
CA LEU A 298 4.61 -13.16 -2.42
C LEU A 298 4.09 -13.96 -1.22
N GLY A 299 3.07 -14.80 -1.41
CA GLY A 299 2.55 -15.74 -0.42
C GLY A 299 1.88 -15.13 0.81
N MET A 300 1.67 -13.81 0.85
CA MET A 300 1.03 -13.10 1.96
C MET A 300 -0.49 -13.11 1.87
N TYR A 301 -1.02 -13.06 0.67
CA TYR A 301 -2.44 -13.07 0.33
C TYR A 301 -3.31 -12.01 1.02
N ASP A 302 -2.69 -10.91 1.47
CA ASP A 302 -3.43 -9.78 2.00
C ASP A 302 -4.19 -9.07 0.87
N ARG A 303 -5.39 -8.59 1.18
CA ARG A 303 -6.31 -8.03 0.19
C ARG A 303 -5.71 -6.89 -0.64
N CYS A 304 -4.82 -6.08 -0.07
CA CYS A 304 -4.13 -5.01 -0.81
C CYS A 304 -3.29 -5.53 -1.98
N HIS A 305 -2.75 -6.74 -1.92
CA HIS A 305 -1.93 -7.31 -2.98
C HIS A 305 -2.72 -7.69 -4.23
N TYR A 306 -4.01 -7.97 -4.09
CA TYR A 306 -4.88 -8.25 -5.24
C TYR A 306 -5.23 -7.01 -6.07
N LYS A 307 -4.88 -5.80 -5.59
CA LYS A 307 -5.01 -4.57 -6.41
C LYS A 307 -4.24 -4.66 -7.73
N ASP A 308 -3.15 -5.42 -7.78
CA ASP A 308 -2.35 -5.62 -8.98
C ASP A 308 -3.19 -6.23 -10.14
N LEU A 309 -4.24 -7.00 -9.84
CA LEU A 309 -5.13 -7.59 -10.82
C LEU A 309 -6.19 -6.62 -11.37
N LEU A 310 -6.55 -5.58 -10.63
CA LEU A 310 -7.69 -4.71 -10.96
C LEU A 310 -7.59 -4.03 -12.33
N PRO A 311 -6.43 -3.47 -12.76
CA PRO A 311 -6.34 -2.84 -14.08
C PRO A 311 -6.66 -3.78 -15.22
N VAL A 312 -6.05 -4.96 -15.20
CA VAL A 312 -6.24 -5.95 -16.29
C VAL A 312 -7.63 -6.57 -16.27
N MET A 313 -8.19 -6.86 -15.09
CA MET A 313 -9.56 -7.38 -14.96
C MET A 313 -10.58 -6.32 -15.42
N SER A 314 -10.33 -5.04 -15.15
CA SER A 314 -11.16 -3.94 -15.63
C SER A 314 -11.15 -3.81 -17.15
N LEU A 315 -9.99 -3.98 -17.79
CA LEU A 315 -9.88 -4.00 -19.25
C LEU A 315 -10.59 -5.19 -19.88
N MET A 316 -10.43 -6.39 -19.31
CA MET A 316 -11.14 -7.60 -19.77
C MET A 316 -12.66 -7.43 -19.64
N SER A 317 -13.11 -6.92 -18.49
CA SER A 317 -14.54 -6.66 -18.25
C SER A 317 -15.09 -5.61 -19.18
N ALA A 318 -14.33 -4.56 -19.45
CA ALA A 318 -14.73 -3.54 -20.43
C ALA A 318 -14.87 -4.09 -21.84
N TYR A 319 -13.95 -4.96 -22.25
CA TYR A 319 -14.05 -5.66 -23.55
C TYR A 319 -15.34 -6.48 -23.64
N VAL A 320 -15.64 -7.28 -22.62
CA VAL A 320 -16.84 -8.13 -22.60
C VAL A 320 -18.12 -7.31 -22.63
N VAL A 321 -18.19 -6.28 -21.78
CA VAL A 321 -19.37 -5.39 -21.73
C VAL A 321 -19.54 -4.66 -23.07
N TYR A 322 -18.47 -4.17 -23.66
CA TYR A 322 -18.50 -3.53 -24.97
C TYR A 322 -18.99 -4.53 -26.05
N TYR A 323 -18.49 -5.76 -26.04
CA TYR A 323 -18.94 -6.82 -26.95
C TYR A 323 -20.44 -7.09 -26.82
N LEU A 324 -20.97 -7.15 -25.60
CA LEU A 324 -22.40 -7.34 -25.33
C LEU A 324 -23.23 -6.15 -25.82
N VAL A 325 -22.75 -4.93 -25.64
CA VAL A 325 -23.42 -3.71 -26.15
C VAL A 325 -23.55 -3.73 -27.67
N GLU A 326 -22.47 -4.03 -28.37
CA GLU A 326 -22.46 -4.00 -29.82
C GLU A 326 -23.24 -5.17 -30.46
N ASN A 327 -23.18 -6.36 -29.88
CA ASN A 327 -23.82 -7.55 -30.52
C ASN A 327 -25.27 -7.77 -30.04
N TYR A 328 -25.65 -7.28 -28.87
CA TYR A 328 -26.99 -7.48 -28.30
C TYR A 328 -27.77 -6.17 -28.14
N HIS A 329 -27.26 -5.07 -28.70
CA HIS A 329 -27.87 -3.73 -28.61
C HIS A 329 -28.23 -3.30 -27.20
N ALA A 330 -27.47 -3.76 -26.20
CA ALA A 330 -27.69 -3.38 -24.81
C ALA A 330 -27.34 -1.90 -24.59
N SER A 331 -28.17 -1.19 -23.82
CA SER A 331 -27.96 0.21 -23.54
C SER A 331 -26.73 0.41 -22.65
N LEU A 332 -25.70 1.11 -23.12
CA LEU A 332 -24.53 1.47 -22.33
C LEU A 332 -24.92 2.20 -21.04
N LYS A 333 -25.95 3.05 -21.08
CA LYS A 333 -26.48 3.75 -19.88
C LYS A 333 -27.01 2.77 -18.84
N GLN A 334 -27.78 1.76 -19.25
CA GLN A 334 -28.31 0.74 -18.35
C GLN A 334 -27.18 -0.11 -17.75
N ILE A 335 -26.16 -0.43 -18.53
CA ILE A 335 -25.00 -1.18 -18.06
C ILE A 335 -24.20 -0.36 -17.04
N LEU A 336 -23.89 0.89 -17.36
CA LEU A 336 -23.19 1.75 -16.42
C LEU A 336 -24.00 1.95 -15.14
N LEU A 337 -25.31 2.18 -15.24
CA LEU A 337 -26.19 2.27 -14.08
C LEU A 337 -26.19 0.96 -13.27
N GLY A 338 -26.27 -0.20 -13.95
CA GLY A 338 -26.21 -1.51 -13.31
C GLY A 338 -24.86 -1.72 -12.59
N LEU A 339 -23.74 -1.35 -13.20
CA LEU A 339 -22.42 -1.38 -12.59
C LEU A 339 -22.39 -0.51 -11.32
N TRP A 340 -22.89 0.72 -11.41
CA TRP A 340 -22.95 1.60 -10.25
C TRP A 340 -23.83 1.03 -9.13
N ILE A 341 -24.99 0.46 -9.47
CA ILE A 341 -25.90 -0.18 -8.50
C ILE A 341 -25.21 -1.38 -7.83
N VAL A 342 -24.47 -2.21 -8.58
CA VAL A 342 -23.82 -3.41 -8.05
C VAL A 342 -22.56 -3.05 -7.24
N PHE A 343 -21.78 -2.09 -7.71
CA PHE A 343 -20.52 -1.73 -7.09
C PHE A 343 -20.67 -0.71 -5.96
N PHE A 344 -21.69 0.14 -6.00
CA PHE A 344 -21.87 1.23 -5.06
C PHE A 344 -22.23 0.79 -3.61
N PRO A 345 -23.05 -0.25 -3.36
CA PRO A 345 -23.34 -0.70 -1.99
C PRO A 345 -22.09 -1.06 -1.20
N LYS A 346 -21.08 -1.64 -1.85
CA LYS A 346 -19.79 -1.95 -1.21
C LYS A 346 -19.00 -0.70 -0.81
N THR A 347 -19.29 0.44 -1.42
CA THR A 347 -18.71 1.74 -1.06
C THR A 347 -19.28 2.27 0.27
N PHE A 348 -20.46 1.82 0.68
CA PHE A 348 -21.09 2.24 1.93
C PHE A 348 -20.63 1.45 3.16
N GLU A 349 -20.03 0.28 3.00
CA GLU A 349 -19.45 -0.48 4.12
C GLU A 349 -18.51 0.40 4.99
N PRO A 350 -17.59 1.17 4.40
CA PRO A 350 -16.78 2.14 5.14
C PRO A 350 -17.60 3.26 5.80
N LEU A 351 -18.69 3.73 5.19
CA LEU A 351 -19.54 4.78 5.76
C LEU A 351 -20.29 4.32 7.03
N PHE A 352 -20.65 3.04 7.14
CA PHE A 352 -21.19 2.48 8.37
C PHE A 352 -20.14 2.43 9.50
N ALA A 353 -18.90 2.12 9.17
CA ALA A 353 -17.79 2.21 10.12
C ALA A 353 -17.55 3.66 10.59
N PHE A 354 -17.70 4.64 9.71
CA PHE A 354 -17.63 6.05 10.03
C PHE A 354 -18.74 6.51 10.99
N LYS A 355 -19.98 6.07 10.78
CA LYS A 355 -21.08 6.36 11.71
C LYS A 355 -20.76 5.85 13.11
N LYS A 356 -20.18 4.65 13.23
CA LYS A 356 -19.72 4.08 14.49
C LYS A 356 -18.63 4.93 15.14
N PHE A 357 -17.65 5.39 14.36
CA PHE A 357 -16.59 6.27 14.83
C PHE A 357 -17.12 7.63 15.34
N PHE A 358 -18.07 8.25 14.64
CA PHE A 358 -18.66 9.53 15.05
C PHE A 358 -19.49 9.42 16.33
N ILE A 359 -20.26 8.33 16.46
CA ILE A 359 -21.05 8.07 17.68
C ILE A 359 -20.12 7.88 18.88
N LEU A 360 -18.99 7.19 18.69
CA LEU A 360 -18.01 6.97 19.76
C LEU A 360 -17.27 8.25 20.15
N LYS A 361 -16.93 9.12 19.19
CA LYS A 361 -16.26 10.41 19.47
C LYS A 361 -17.18 11.44 20.15
N SER A 362 -18.51 11.34 19.97
CA SER A 362 -19.46 12.24 20.60
C SER A 362 -19.77 11.89 22.05
N ASN A 363 -19.49 10.67 22.48
CA ASN A 363 -19.70 10.22 23.86
C ASN A 363 -18.43 10.40 24.68
N GLN A 364 -18.31 11.50 25.42
CA GLN A 364 -17.10 11.91 26.15
C GLN A 364 -16.75 11.08 27.39
N SER A 365 -17.53 10.10 27.80
CA SER A 365 -17.23 9.21 28.91
C SER A 365 -16.68 7.87 28.42
N ILE A 366 -15.36 7.71 28.40
CA ILE A 366 -14.69 6.45 28.03
C ILE A 366 -14.82 5.47 29.20
N THR A 367 -15.80 4.58 29.12
CA THR A 367 -15.92 3.44 30.04
C THR A 367 -15.02 2.27 29.60
N ASN A 368 -14.76 1.30 30.48
CA ASN A 368 -13.93 0.12 30.14
C ASN A 368 -14.52 -0.72 28.99
N THR A 369 -15.82 -0.64 28.74
CA THR A 369 -16.52 -1.23 27.59
C THR A 369 -16.27 -0.46 26.29
N ASP A 370 -15.96 0.83 26.37
CA ASP A 370 -15.65 1.67 25.22
C ASP A 370 -14.21 1.46 24.73
N LYS A 371 -13.31 0.86 25.55
CA LYS A 371 -11.96 0.46 25.14
C LYS A 371 -11.96 -0.51 23.98
N ALA A 372 -12.92 -1.44 23.94
CA ALA A 372 -13.05 -2.40 22.82
C ALA A 372 -13.68 -1.77 21.57
N ALA A 373 -14.29 -0.61 21.71
CA ALA A 373 -14.98 0.11 20.64
C ALA A 373 -14.16 1.27 20.07
N PHE A 374 -13.16 1.79 20.81
CA PHE A 374 -12.15 2.68 20.25
C PHE A 374 -11.27 1.87 19.31
N ASP A 375 -11.10 2.36 18.09
CA ASP A 375 -10.14 1.78 17.18
C ASP A 375 -8.78 1.77 17.91
N GLY A 376 -8.18 0.59 18.10
CA GLY A 376 -6.90 0.45 18.81
C GLY A 376 -5.79 1.35 18.25
N ASP A 377 -5.96 1.81 17.02
CA ASP A 377 -5.06 2.74 16.36
C ASP A 377 -5.13 4.15 16.99
N GLU A 378 -6.32 4.63 17.40
CA GLU A 378 -6.46 5.94 18.07
C GLU A 378 -5.83 5.93 19.47
N LEU A 379 -5.97 4.83 20.22
CA LEU A 379 -5.31 4.69 21.52
C LEU A 379 -3.78 4.74 21.38
N LYS A 380 -3.23 4.08 20.36
CA LYS A 380 -1.79 4.12 20.06
C LYS A 380 -1.32 5.53 19.68
N ARG A 381 -2.14 6.28 18.91
CA ARG A 381 -1.87 7.69 18.62
C ARG A 381 -1.81 8.53 19.90
N LEU A 382 -2.81 8.41 20.75
CA LEU A 382 -2.87 9.15 22.02
C LEU A 382 -1.70 8.81 22.95
N LEU A 383 -1.35 7.52 23.04
CA LEU A 383 -0.17 7.09 23.79
C LEU A 383 1.13 7.67 23.22
N GLY A 384 1.26 7.68 21.87
CA GLY A 384 2.41 8.32 21.22
C GLY A 384 2.52 9.80 21.55
N LEU A 385 1.41 10.55 21.51
CA LEU A 385 1.38 11.97 21.88
C LEU A 385 1.71 12.19 23.36
N TRP A 386 1.23 11.33 24.25
CA TRP A 386 1.57 11.37 25.67
C TRP A 386 3.08 11.15 25.87
N ILE A 387 3.67 10.13 25.23
CA ILE A 387 5.12 9.88 25.28
C ILE A 387 5.90 11.10 24.79
N ARG A 388 5.44 11.75 23.73
CA ARG A 388 6.05 12.96 23.21
C ARG A 388 6.07 14.08 24.23
N ALA A 389 4.99 14.25 25.00
CA ALA A 389 4.91 15.26 26.06
C ALA A 389 5.80 14.93 27.27
N GLU A 390 5.95 13.64 27.60
CA GLU A 390 6.65 13.15 28.78
C GLU A 390 8.15 12.89 28.57
N THR A 391 8.69 13.10 27.39
CA THR A 391 10.10 12.82 27.04
C THR A 391 10.73 13.98 26.29
N LEU A 392 12.04 14.15 26.41
CA LEU A 392 12.81 15.11 25.62
C LEU A 392 12.98 14.58 24.17
N SER A 393 13.17 15.50 23.23
CA SER A 393 13.39 15.13 21.81
C SER A 393 14.67 14.31 21.58
N SER A 394 15.65 14.44 22.44
CA SER A 394 16.90 13.67 22.42
C SER A 394 16.79 12.28 23.04
N GLU A 395 15.73 12.01 23.79
CA GLU A 395 15.54 10.73 24.46
C GLU A 395 15.08 9.65 23.48
N LYS A 396 15.64 8.44 23.65
CA LYS A 396 15.24 7.26 22.91
C LYS A 396 14.12 6.54 23.64
N VAL A 397 13.10 6.12 22.89
CA VAL A 397 11.95 5.37 23.40
C VAL A 397 11.84 4.06 22.64
N PHE A 398 11.70 2.96 23.36
CA PHE A 398 11.44 1.65 22.77
C PHE A 398 10.00 1.22 23.02
N VAL A 399 9.30 0.85 21.94
CA VAL A 399 7.96 0.29 22.03
C VAL A 399 8.02 -1.17 21.62
N ALA A 400 7.63 -2.08 22.51
CA ALA A 400 7.61 -3.50 22.25
C ALA A 400 6.43 -3.89 21.34
N GLY A 401 6.60 -4.96 20.56
CA GLY A 401 5.56 -5.48 19.68
C GLY A 401 5.30 -4.60 18.45
N TYR A 402 4.04 -4.50 18.04
CA TYR A 402 3.59 -3.69 16.91
C TYR A 402 3.46 -2.21 17.29
N GLY A 403 4.59 -1.57 17.57
CA GLY A 403 4.66 -0.24 18.11
C GLY A 403 4.75 0.91 17.11
N ALA A 404 4.67 0.64 15.80
CA ALA A 404 4.93 1.62 14.74
C ALA A 404 4.13 2.92 14.89
N GLN A 405 2.84 2.83 15.23
CA GLN A 405 1.97 4.00 15.40
C GLN A 405 2.38 4.83 16.61
N ILE A 406 2.64 4.19 17.75
CA ILE A 406 3.11 4.88 18.96
C ILE A 406 4.44 5.57 18.65
N GLN A 407 5.35 4.86 17.97
CA GLN A 407 6.68 5.38 17.62
C GLN A 407 6.59 6.57 16.65
N ALA A 408 5.69 6.53 15.68
CA ALA A 408 5.47 7.63 14.75
C ALA A 408 4.95 8.89 15.46
N TYR A 409 3.92 8.75 16.30
CA TYR A 409 3.32 9.89 16.99
C TYR A 409 4.13 10.39 18.19
N SER A 410 4.97 9.57 18.79
CA SER A 410 5.91 10.03 19.84
C SER A 410 7.00 10.93 19.28
N GLU A 411 7.30 10.83 18.00
CA GLU A 411 8.42 11.51 17.34
C GLU A 411 9.77 11.24 18.03
N ARG A 412 9.90 10.10 18.71
CA ARG A 412 11.14 9.69 19.37
C ARG A 412 11.86 8.63 18.54
N ILE A 413 13.19 8.65 18.61
CA ILE A 413 14.02 7.65 17.92
C ILE A 413 14.01 6.36 18.76
N SER A 414 13.82 5.22 18.12
CA SER A 414 14.01 3.92 18.76
C SER A 414 15.51 3.64 18.97
N PRO A 415 15.89 2.97 20.04
CA PRO A 415 17.27 2.51 20.26
C PRO A 415 17.71 1.44 19.26
N SER A 416 16.77 0.78 18.61
CA SER A 416 17.01 -0.26 17.59
C SER A 416 16.37 0.08 16.25
N ILE A 417 16.98 -0.41 15.17
CA ILE A 417 16.37 -0.36 13.83
C ILE A 417 15.06 -1.15 13.77
N TYR A 418 14.90 -2.14 14.63
CA TYR A 418 13.66 -2.92 14.81
C TYR A 418 12.70 -2.22 15.77
N PHE A 419 12.30 -1.01 15.42
CA PHE A 419 11.33 -0.21 16.19
C PHE A 419 9.91 -0.81 16.18
N ASN A 420 9.65 -1.68 15.24
CA ASN A 420 8.46 -2.51 15.15
C ASN A 420 8.96 -3.95 15.15
N VAL A 421 8.71 -4.67 16.24
CA VAL A 421 9.29 -6.01 16.42
C VAL A 421 8.66 -6.97 15.43
N THR A 422 9.44 -7.41 14.47
CA THR A 422 9.06 -8.41 13.47
C THR A 422 9.56 -9.79 13.91
N GLN A 423 8.94 -10.85 13.39
CA GLN A 423 9.29 -12.24 13.68
C GLN A 423 10.52 -12.71 12.87
N THR A 424 11.50 -11.85 12.61
CA THR A 424 12.64 -12.23 11.81
C THR A 424 13.76 -12.85 12.64
N VAL A 425 14.40 -13.88 12.10
CA VAL A 425 15.55 -14.56 12.78
C VAL A 425 16.69 -13.56 13.02
N TYR A 426 16.90 -12.64 12.11
CA TYR A 426 17.94 -11.60 12.20
C TYR A 426 17.60 -10.50 13.22
N ALA A 427 16.30 -10.18 13.38
CA ALA A 427 15.82 -9.19 14.34
C ALA A 427 16.27 -9.48 15.75
N LYS A 428 16.24 -10.74 16.18
CA LYS A 428 16.51 -11.17 17.57
C LYS A 428 17.88 -10.73 18.06
N LYS A 429 18.96 -11.14 17.38
CA LYS A 429 20.35 -10.81 17.80
C LYS A 429 20.61 -9.31 17.78
N ARG A 430 20.19 -8.63 16.71
CA ARG A 430 20.39 -7.19 16.56
C ARG A 430 19.61 -6.39 17.57
N LEU A 431 18.33 -6.73 17.78
CA LEU A 431 17.46 -6.09 18.75
C LEU A 431 18.05 -6.18 20.18
N PHE A 432 18.53 -7.36 20.58
CA PHE A 432 19.15 -7.57 21.89
C PHE A 432 20.40 -6.72 22.07
N SER A 433 21.29 -6.73 21.09
CA SER A 433 22.50 -5.92 21.10
C SER A 433 22.18 -4.43 21.17
N ASP A 434 21.22 -3.96 20.36
CA ASP A 434 20.85 -2.56 20.30
C ASP A 434 20.24 -2.08 21.65
N LEU A 435 19.35 -2.87 22.28
CA LEU A 435 18.73 -2.51 23.57
C LEU A 435 19.71 -2.54 24.73
N LEU A 436 20.74 -3.39 24.69
CA LEU A 436 21.79 -3.44 25.72
C LEU A 436 22.76 -2.27 25.60
N SER A 437 23.13 -1.92 24.36
CA SER A 437 24.12 -0.85 24.10
C SER A 437 23.49 0.56 24.11
N ASN A 438 22.26 0.70 23.61
CA ASN A 438 21.53 1.96 23.48
C ASN A 438 20.30 1.97 24.40
N LYS A 439 20.50 1.96 25.70
CA LYS A 439 19.41 1.91 26.68
C LYS A 439 18.41 3.05 26.45
N PRO A 440 17.11 2.76 26.16
CA PRO A 440 16.10 3.81 26.04
C PRO A 440 15.79 4.44 27.41
N SER A 441 15.39 5.72 27.41
CA SER A 441 14.89 6.38 28.61
C SER A 441 13.56 5.79 29.07
N MET A 442 12.77 5.32 28.11
CA MET A 442 11.45 4.76 28.33
C MET A 442 11.25 3.48 27.50
N MET A 443 10.69 2.46 28.14
CA MET A 443 10.20 1.25 27.48
C MET A 443 8.68 1.17 27.63
N VAL A 444 7.99 0.86 26.53
CA VAL A 444 6.52 0.75 26.44
C VAL A 444 6.19 -0.69 26.05
N ILE A 445 5.58 -1.43 26.95
CA ILE A 445 5.34 -2.86 26.80
C ILE A 445 3.84 -3.15 26.86
N PRO A 446 3.22 -3.68 25.79
CA PRO A 446 1.80 -4.01 25.78
C PRO A 446 1.48 -5.18 26.71
N LEU A 447 0.34 -5.13 27.38
CA LEU A 447 -0.19 -6.19 28.25
C LEU A 447 -1.06 -7.19 27.50
N SER A 448 -1.48 -6.89 26.25
CA SER A 448 -2.47 -7.66 25.54
C SER A 448 -2.00 -9.05 25.14
N GLU A 449 -2.94 -10.00 25.03
CA GLU A 449 -2.71 -11.33 24.45
C GLU A 449 -2.15 -11.27 23.02
N THR A 450 -2.53 -10.24 22.25
CA THR A 450 -2.01 -10.00 20.90
C THR A 450 -0.48 -9.85 20.90
N TYR A 451 0.08 -9.18 21.90
CA TYR A 451 1.53 -9.12 22.08
C TYR A 451 2.12 -10.51 22.37
N SER A 452 1.47 -11.27 23.23
CA SER A 452 1.91 -12.62 23.60
C SER A 452 1.92 -13.59 22.42
N ASN A 453 1.01 -13.44 21.47
CA ASN A 453 0.85 -14.33 20.33
C ASN A 453 1.61 -13.88 19.07
N SER A 454 1.97 -12.60 18.99
CA SER A 454 2.56 -12.01 17.78
C SER A 454 4.08 -11.80 17.85
N VAL A 455 4.67 -11.88 19.04
CA VAL A 455 6.11 -11.69 19.25
C VAL A 455 6.75 -13.00 19.72
N ASP A 456 7.90 -13.33 19.13
CA ASP A 456 8.72 -14.50 19.52
C ASP A 456 8.92 -14.55 21.03
N GLY A 457 8.76 -15.75 21.62
CA GLY A 457 8.81 -15.96 23.08
C GLY A 457 10.13 -15.49 23.70
N ASP A 458 11.27 -15.73 23.06
CA ASP A 458 12.57 -15.32 23.59
C ASP A 458 12.76 -13.81 23.51
N ILE A 459 12.23 -13.16 22.48
CA ILE A 459 12.25 -11.69 22.36
C ILE A 459 11.44 -11.08 23.50
N ARG A 460 10.26 -11.63 23.75
CA ARG A 460 9.37 -11.18 24.80
C ARG A 460 9.97 -11.37 26.19
N LEU A 461 10.56 -12.53 26.46
CA LEU A 461 11.25 -12.82 27.71
C LEU A 461 12.40 -11.85 27.93
N PHE A 462 13.25 -11.66 26.93
CA PHE A 462 14.38 -10.71 27.02
C PHE A 462 13.92 -9.28 27.29
N ILE A 463 12.90 -8.78 26.61
CA ILE A 463 12.37 -7.43 26.81
C ILE A 463 11.83 -7.28 28.23
N ASN A 464 11.07 -8.26 28.73
CA ASN A 464 10.51 -8.23 30.07
C ASN A 464 11.62 -8.26 31.13
N GLU A 465 12.59 -9.17 31.03
CA GLU A 465 13.73 -9.24 31.94
C GLU A 465 14.53 -7.93 31.97
N LEU A 466 14.81 -7.35 30.78
CA LEU A 466 15.51 -6.08 30.68
C LEU A 466 14.73 -4.95 31.38
N ALA A 467 13.41 -4.90 31.17
CA ALA A 467 12.54 -3.90 31.76
C ALA A 467 12.51 -4.02 33.30
N TYR A 468 12.24 -5.18 33.85
CA TYR A 468 12.15 -5.37 35.31
C TYR A 468 13.50 -5.16 36.01
N LYS A 469 14.60 -5.56 35.39
CA LYS A 469 15.95 -5.43 35.97
C LYS A 469 16.45 -3.98 35.98
N ASN A 470 16.31 -3.26 34.89
CA ASN A 470 17.00 -1.99 34.68
C ASN A 470 16.05 -0.78 34.71
N TYR A 471 14.74 -0.99 34.75
CA TYR A 471 13.73 0.05 34.70
C TYR A 471 12.81 -0.06 35.91
N ARG A 472 12.17 1.05 36.28
CA ARG A 472 11.04 1.06 37.21
C ARG A 472 9.75 1.17 36.45
N LEU A 473 8.72 0.48 36.88
CA LEU A 473 7.35 0.70 36.37
C LEU A 473 6.93 2.12 36.84
N ASP A 474 6.61 2.96 35.88
CA ASP A 474 6.22 4.35 36.15
C ASP A 474 4.68 4.45 36.24
N THR A 475 4.01 3.94 35.21
CA THR A 475 2.55 3.93 35.12
C THR A 475 2.05 2.87 34.16
N CYS A 476 0.74 2.67 34.13
CA CYS A 476 0.06 1.88 33.13
C CYS A 476 -0.95 2.79 32.41
N ILE A 477 -0.80 2.93 31.09
CA ILE A 477 -1.68 3.76 30.26
C ILE A 477 -2.35 2.86 29.21
N TYR A 478 -3.66 2.84 29.20
CA TYR A 478 -4.45 1.88 28.43
C TYR A 478 -3.96 0.45 28.75
N ASP A 479 -3.58 -0.32 27.74
CA ASP A 479 -3.07 -1.68 27.88
C ASP A 479 -1.53 -1.74 27.74
N TYR A 480 -0.80 -0.69 28.17
CA TYR A 480 0.65 -0.60 28.10
C TYR A 480 1.27 -0.27 29.45
N ASN A 481 2.22 -1.09 29.87
CA ASN A 481 3.13 -0.77 30.97
C ASN A 481 4.22 0.18 30.48
N ILE A 482 4.40 1.27 31.19
CA ILE A 482 5.41 2.29 30.92
C ILE A 482 6.53 2.14 31.96
N PHE A 483 7.73 1.86 31.48
CA PHE A 483 8.90 1.71 32.32
C PHE A 483 9.89 2.85 32.05
N ARG A 484 10.43 3.48 33.12
CA ARG A 484 11.48 4.48 33.01
C ARG A 484 12.82 3.92 33.50
N TYR A 485 13.90 4.30 32.84
CA TYR A 485 15.25 3.86 33.19
C TYR A 485 15.63 4.30 34.60
N LYS A 486 16.25 3.38 35.41
CA LYS A 486 16.65 3.65 36.77
C LYS A 486 17.95 4.45 36.90
N GLY A 487 18.77 4.45 35.86
CA GLY A 487 20.05 5.15 35.85
C GLY A 487 19.95 6.57 35.29
N THR A 488 20.99 7.38 35.50
CA THR A 488 21.12 8.67 34.84
C THR A 488 21.45 8.45 33.37
N ILE A 489 20.60 8.91 32.48
CA ILE A 489 20.91 8.95 31.04
C ILE A 489 21.83 10.16 30.88
N LYS A 490 23.10 9.92 30.56
CA LYS A 490 23.97 11.02 30.14
C LYS A 490 23.40 11.57 28.83
N PRO A 491 23.26 12.90 28.71
CA PRO A 491 22.71 13.54 27.52
C PRO A 491 23.50 13.23 26.25
#